data_8533f00a4c81701cde79cbf57bd55163
#
_entry.id   8533f00a4c81701cde79cbf57bd55163
#
_cell.length_a   1.000
_cell.length_b   1.000
_cell.length_c   1.000
_cell.angle_alpha   90.00
_cell.angle_beta   90.00
_cell.angle_gamma   90.00
#
_symmetry.space_group_name_H-M   'P 1'
#
loop_
_entity.id
_entity.type
_entity.pdbx_description
1 polymer ?
#
loop_
_entity_poly.entity_id
_entity_poly.type
_entity_poly.pdbx_seq_one_letter_code
_entity_poly.pdbx_strand_id
1 'polypeptide(L)'
;VSRVKQGFRVELQPTAEQRQRLGQHAGLSRVVENFCLELVKAAIDQRDAEKTYGVPEAQLTPVPWSAPTLERAWRAAHPTRYPWFAAEGLSSRVPKEACRVRAAGLKNWADSRKGARKGAKLGFPTWRKRRHGSRFRYDADRARPAGVRAVALPGVGAVATGEDMSWLTERITDGRARIIASTVREQSARWWVSLQIEVDRSDVNARRTVSPDAPTCGVDLGLKTFAAVVNDDRTVTEIQAPKALKAAQRKLRRANRALARSQRNSNNRVKARTRLAHVHLKVAHRRADFLHKTTTMLARTKRGIAVENLNVAGMLRNRRLARSISDAGFGEFLRQLEYKAGWYGSKVWAADRWYPSSKTCSSCGAINVGLTLGDRSWVCLCGTQHQRDVNAARNLLAAMTLEHAST
;
A
#
# COMPACT_ATOMS: atom_id res chain seq x y z
N VAL A 1 -17.50 20.70 -1.84
CA VAL A 1 -16.58 20.15 -0.81
C VAL A 1 -15.90 18.92 -1.40
N SER A 2 -14.56 18.94 -1.52
CA SER A 2 -13.78 17.83 -2.09
C SER A 2 -13.70 16.69 -1.09
N ARG A 3 -14.42 15.58 -1.35
CA ARG A 3 -14.30 14.36 -0.58
C ARG A 3 -13.03 13.59 -0.99
N VAL A 4 -12.30 13.12 -0.02
CA VAL A 4 -11.04 12.39 -0.21
C VAL A 4 -11.26 10.91 0.07
N LYS A 5 -10.72 10.04 -0.79
CA LYS A 5 -10.68 8.59 -0.55
C LYS A 5 -9.47 8.25 0.33
N GLN A 6 -9.73 7.61 1.47
CA GLN A 6 -8.65 7.13 2.34
C GLN A 6 -8.97 5.74 2.92
N GLY A 7 -7.92 5.03 3.31
CA GLY A 7 -8.02 3.78 4.07
C GLY A 7 -8.02 4.05 5.56
N PHE A 8 -8.99 3.47 6.28
CA PHE A 8 -9.01 3.41 7.73
C PHE A 8 -8.83 1.94 8.15
N ARG A 9 -7.69 1.63 8.73
CA ARG A 9 -7.33 0.24 9.04
C ARG A 9 -7.19 0.05 10.54
N VAL A 10 -7.88 -0.97 11.07
CA VAL A 10 -7.83 -1.32 12.49
C VAL A 10 -7.56 -2.81 12.70
N GLU A 11 -6.94 -3.15 13.82
CA GLU A 11 -6.75 -4.53 14.26
C GLU A 11 -8.04 -5.06 14.89
N LEU A 12 -8.47 -6.23 14.46
CA LEU A 12 -9.60 -6.96 15.04
C LEU A 12 -9.11 -7.85 16.18
N GLN A 13 -9.87 -7.86 17.27
CA GLN A 13 -9.66 -8.71 18.44
C GLN A 13 -10.80 -9.74 18.54
N PRO A 14 -10.89 -10.71 17.62
CA PRO A 14 -11.99 -11.66 17.56
C PRO A 14 -11.90 -12.69 18.68
N THR A 15 -13.05 -13.10 19.20
CA THR A 15 -13.20 -14.31 20.03
C THR A 15 -12.79 -15.56 19.24
N ALA A 16 -12.73 -16.71 19.88
CA ALA A 16 -12.42 -17.97 19.19
C ALA A 16 -13.47 -18.30 18.11
N GLU A 17 -14.75 -18.12 18.41
CA GLU A 17 -15.85 -18.32 17.48
C GLU A 17 -15.81 -17.34 16.32
N GLN A 18 -15.64 -16.05 16.59
CA GLN A 18 -15.51 -15.03 15.56
C GLN A 18 -14.30 -15.28 14.66
N ARG A 19 -13.19 -15.77 15.22
CA ARG A 19 -12.00 -16.15 14.43
C ARG A 19 -12.29 -17.30 13.48
N GLN A 20 -13.05 -18.30 13.94
CA GLN A 20 -13.51 -19.40 13.09
C GLN A 20 -14.37 -18.85 11.94
N ARG A 21 -15.36 -18.00 12.24
CA ARG A 21 -16.24 -17.36 11.26
C ARG A 21 -15.46 -16.52 10.22
N LEU A 22 -14.49 -15.73 10.67
CA LEU A 22 -13.59 -15.00 9.76
C LEU A 22 -12.83 -15.95 8.83
N GLY A 23 -12.36 -17.08 9.36
CA GLY A 23 -11.71 -18.13 8.58
C GLY A 23 -12.63 -18.76 7.53
N GLN A 24 -13.87 -19.05 7.87
CA GLN A 24 -14.90 -19.58 6.98
C GLN A 24 -15.21 -18.59 5.84
N HIS A 25 -15.42 -17.30 6.14
CA HIS A 25 -15.62 -16.25 5.12
C HIS A 25 -14.42 -16.13 4.17
N ALA A 26 -13.19 -16.23 4.69
CA ALA A 26 -11.99 -16.23 3.84
C ALA A 26 -11.90 -17.51 2.97
N GLY A 27 -12.35 -18.63 3.48
CA GLY A 27 -12.52 -19.89 2.75
C GLY A 27 -13.52 -19.75 1.61
N LEU A 28 -14.70 -19.23 1.90
CA LEU A 28 -15.76 -18.95 0.93
C LEU A 28 -15.26 -18.04 -0.18
N SER A 29 -14.65 -16.90 0.16
CA SER A 29 -14.09 -15.99 -0.85
C SER A 29 -13.11 -16.70 -1.81
N ARG A 30 -12.29 -17.63 -1.28
CA ARG A 30 -11.35 -18.40 -2.11
C ARG A 30 -12.07 -19.39 -3.03
N VAL A 31 -13.10 -20.08 -2.51
CA VAL A 31 -13.91 -21.01 -3.30
C VAL A 31 -14.58 -20.28 -4.46
N VAL A 32 -15.22 -19.15 -4.21
CA VAL A 32 -15.91 -18.35 -5.24
C VAL A 32 -14.91 -17.78 -6.26
N GLU A 33 -13.79 -17.22 -5.82
CA GLU A 33 -12.75 -16.74 -6.74
C GLU A 33 -12.24 -17.85 -7.66
N ASN A 34 -12.12 -19.08 -7.16
CA ASN A 34 -11.69 -20.23 -7.95
C ASN A 34 -12.80 -20.75 -8.88
N PHE A 35 -14.04 -20.82 -8.40
CA PHE A 35 -15.20 -21.13 -9.23
C PHE A 35 -15.29 -20.18 -10.44
N CYS A 36 -15.18 -18.87 -10.22
CA CYS A 36 -15.19 -17.91 -11.32
C CYS A 36 -14.04 -18.13 -12.31
N LEU A 37 -12.85 -18.51 -11.82
CA LEU A 37 -11.71 -18.78 -12.69
C LEU A 37 -11.91 -20.06 -13.49
N GLU A 38 -12.47 -21.11 -12.89
CA GLU A 38 -12.83 -22.37 -13.54
C GLU A 38 -13.80 -22.11 -14.71
N LEU A 39 -14.88 -21.37 -14.42
CA LEU A 39 -15.90 -21.03 -15.41
C LEU A 39 -15.31 -20.24 -16.60
N VAL A 40 -14.47 -19.25 -16.34
CA VAL A 40 -13.82 -18.47 -17.39
C VAL A 40 -12.88 -19.34 -18.23
N LYS A 41 -12.09 -20.20 -17.59
CA LYS A 41 -11.19 -21.10 -18.32
C LYS A 41 -11.97 -22.10 -19.18
N ALA A 42 -12.98 -22.74 -18.63
CA ALA A 42 -13.82 -23.67 -19.38
C ALA A 42 -14.45 -23.00 -20.63
N ALA A 43 -14.95 -21.76 -20.48
CA ALA A 43 -15.51 -21.02 -21.62
C ALA A 43 -14.45 -20.62 -22.65
N ILE A 44 -13.21 -20.33 -22.24
CA ILE A 44 -12.10 -20.07 -23.17
C ILE A 44 -11.72 -21.35 -23.91
N ASP A 45 -11.52 -22.44 -23.19
CA ASP A 45 -11.15 -23.74 -23.76
C ASP A 45 -12.23 -24.22 -24.76
N GLN A 46 -13.52 -24.08 -24.41
CA GLN A 46 -14.66 -24.37 -25.27
C GLN A 46 -14.64 -23.50 -26.54
N ARG A 47 -14.47 -22.19 -26.39
CA ARG A 47 -14.40 -21.23 -27.49
C ARG A 47 -13.24 -21.54 -28.44
N ASP A 48 -12.09 -21.92 -27.88
CA ASP A 48 -10.93 -22.30 -28.70
C ASP A 48 -11.16 -23.60 -29.43
N ALA A 49 -11.84 -24.58 -28.84
CA ALA A 49 -12.28 -25.80 -29.55
C ALA A 49 -13.28 -25.47 -30.65
N GLU A 50 -14.30 -24.66 -30.40
CA GLU A 50 -15.29 -24.24 -31.42
C GLU A 50 -14.64 -23.57 -32.63
N LYS A 51 -13.61 -22.76 -32.41
CA LYS A 51 -12.83 -22.15 -33.52
C LYS A 51 -12.14 -23.20 -34.40
N THR A 52 -11.60 -24.26 -33.80
CA THR A 52 -10.95 -25.33 -34.58
C THR A 52 -11.94 -26.09 -35.45
N TYR A 53 -13.23 -26.10 -35.10
CA TYR A 53 -14.33 -26.67 -35.90
C TYR A 53 -14.96 -25.66 -36.86
N GLY A 54 -14.39 -24.45 -36.99
CA GLY A 54 -14.89 -23.43 -37.93
C GLY A 54 -16.18 -22.74 -37.50
N VAL A 55 -16.56 -22.80 -36.24
CA VAL A 55 -17.75 -22.09 -35.73
C VAL A 55 -17.56 -20.57 -35.91
N PRO A 56 -18.55 -19.88 -36.55
CA PRO A 56 -18.47 -18.43 -36.75
C PRO A 56 -18.33 -17.66 -35.43
N GLU A 57 -17.58 -16.55 -35.47
CA GLU A 57 -17.26 -15.71 -34.27
C GLU A 57 -18.53 -15.31 -33.47
N ALA A 58 -19.64 -15.03 -34.17
CA ALA A 58 -20.91 -14.66 -33.55
C ALA A 58 -21.61 -15.79 -32.77
N GLN A 59 -21.26 -17.05 -33.07
CA GLN A 59 -21.85 -18.23 -32.43
C GLN A 59 -20.94 -18.87 -31.38
N LEU A 60 -19.72 -18.37 -31.23
CA LEU A 60 -18.78 -18.89 -30.26
C LEU A 60 -19.27 -18.68 -28.81
N THR A 61 -19.00 -19.64 -27.96
CA THR A 61 -19.31 -19.59 -26.51
C THR A 61 -18.88 -18.29 -25.89
N PRO A 62 -19.78 -17.50 -25.25
CA PRO A 62 -19.44 -16.24 -24.63
C PRO A 62 -18.65 -16.45 -23.34
N VAL A 63 -17.50 -15.78 -23.21
CA VAL A 63 -16.68 -15.86 -22.00
C VAL A 63 -17.23 -14.91 -20.92
N PRO A 64 -17.48 -15.38 -19.70
CA PRO A 64 -18.09 -14.59 -18.62
C PRO A 64 -17.05 -13.69 -17.94
N TRP A 65 -16.70 -12.56 -18.55
CA TRP A 65 -15.69 -11.61 -18.02
C TRP A 65 -16.19 -10.69 -16.91
N SER A 66 -17.50 -10.41 -16.90
CA SER A 66 -18.05 -9.36 -16.03
C SER A 66 -18.43 -9.87 -14.64
N ALA A 67 -18.36 -9.00 -13.64
CA ALA A 67 -18.76 -9.34 -12.29
C ALA A 67 -20.25 -9.77 -12.19
N PRO A 68 -21.22 -9.11 -12.86
CA PRO A 68 -22.62 -9.57 -12.86
C PRO A 68 -22.82 -10.95 -13.45
N THR A 69 -22.12 -11.27 -14.54
CA THR A 69 -22.21 -12.60 -15.19
C THR A 69 -21.67 -13.70 -14.28
N LEU A 70 -20.50 -13.45 -13.66
CA LEU A 70 -19.90 -14.40 -12.70
C LEU A 70 -20.76 -14.56 -11.44
N GLU A 71 -21.40 -13.48 -10.94
CA GLU A 71 -22.29 -13.54 -9.79
C GLU A 71 -23.57 -14.34 -10.12
N ARG A 72 -24.14 -14.16 -11.32
CA ARG A 72 -25.30 -14.95 -11.78
C ARG A 72 -24.97 -16.43 -11.85
N ALA A 73 -23.82 -16.78 -12.43
CA ALA A 73 -23.35 -18.15 -12.51
C ALA A 73 -23.12 -18.77 -11.13
N TRP A 74 -22.55 -18.03 -10.19
CA TRP A 74 -22.40 -18.47 -8.80
C TRP A 74 -23.76 -18.73 -8.14
N ARG A 75 -24.72 -17.82 -8.29
CA ARG A 75 -26.08 -17.98 -7.72
C ARG A 75 -26.80 -19.22 -8.26
N ALA A 76 -26.61 -19.54 -9.53
CA ALA A 76 -27.20 -20.73 -10.13
C ALA A 76 -26.50 -22.02 -9.64
N ALA A 77 -25.18 -22.01 -9.48
CA ALA A 77 -24.41 -23.21 -9.17
C ALA A 77 -24.33 -23.54 -7.66
N HIS A 78 -24.36 -22.54 -6.75
CA HIS A 78 -24.06 -22.78 -5.35
C HIS A 78 -25.07 -23.66 -4.62
N PRO A 79 -26.39 -23.68 -4.93
CA PRO A 79 -27.33 -24.51 -4.17
C PRO A 79 -27.03 -26.01 -4.29
N THR A 80 -26.60 -26.43 -5.48
CA THR A 80 -26.27 -27.84 -5.77
C THR A 80 -24.81 -28.18 -5.52
N ARG A 81 -23.89 -27.31 -5.95
CA ARG A 81 -22.45 -27.59 -5.90
C ARG A 81 -21.81 -27.24 -4.55
N TYR A 82 -22.38 -26.30 -3.81
CA TYR A 82 -21.85 -25.79 -2.54
C TYR A 82 -22.95 -25.61 -1.47
N PRO A 83 -23.72 -26.65 -1.13
CA PRO A 83 -24.89 -26.54 -0.23
C PRO A 83 -24.51 -26.07 1.19
N TRP A 84 -23.27 -26.35 1.64
CA TRP A 84 -22.74 -25.90 2.92
C TRP A 84 -22.76 -24.36 3.08
N PHE A 85 -22.74 -23.61 1.98
CA PHE A 85 -22.75 -22.14 2.06
C PHE A 85 -24.02 -21.60 2.71
N ALA A 86 -25.16 -22.11 2.36
CA ALA A 86 -26.45 -21.73 2.98
C ALA A 86 -26.54 -22.27 4.42
N ALA A 87 -26.14 -23.54 4.65
CA ALA A 87 -26.20 -24.18 5.95
C ALA A 87 -25.35 -23.48 7.03
N GLU A 88 -24.18 -22.93 6.64
CA GLU A 88 -23.30 -22.25 7.60
C GLU A 88 -23.68 -20.79 7.87
N GLY A 89 -24.72 -20.24 7.25
CA GLY A 89 -25.17 -18.86 7.47
C GLY A 89 -24.10 -17.81 7.18
N LEU A 90 -23.26 -18.05 6.17
CA LEU A 90 -22.20 -17.12 5.76
C LEU A 90 -22.78 -15.95 4.94
N SER A 91 -22.16 -14.79 5.05
CA SER A 91 -22.61 -13.57 4.37
C SER A 91 -22.60 -13.71 2.85
N SER A 92 -23.75 -13.48 2.21
CA SER A 92 -23.90 -13.44 0.73
C SER A 92 -23.13 -12.30 0.06
N ARG A 93 -22.63 -11.33 0.84
CA ARG A 93 -21.82 -10.22 0.33
C ARG A 93 -20.42 -10.66 -0.05
N VAL A 94 -19.90 -11.69 0.59
CA VAL A 94 -18.56 -12.23 0.31
C VAL A 94 -18.47 -12.85 -1.09
N PRO A 95 -19.40 -13.73 -1.52
CA PRO A 95 -19.43 -14.20 -2.91
C PRO A 95 -19.50 -13.08 -3.95
N LYS A 96 -20.40 -12.11 -3.75
CA LYS A 96 -20.54 -10.95 -4.63
C LYS A 96 -19.21 -10.21 -4.82
N GLU A 97 -18.52 -9.88 -3.74
CA GLU A 97 -17.21 -9.21 -3.81
C GLU A 97 -16.10 -10.11 -4.35
N ALA A 98 -16.16 -11.43 -4.13
CA ALA A 98 -15.21 -12.37 -4.72
C ALA A 98 -15.33 -12.41 -6.26
N CYS A 99 -16.55 -12.39 -6.80
CA CYS A 99 -16.80 -12.25 -8.25
C CYS A 99 -16.25 -10.94 -8.79
N ARG A 100 -16.45 -9.81 -8.09
CA ARG A 100 -15.89 -8.51 -8.48
C ARG A 100 -14.36 -8.51 -8.48
N VAL A 101 -13.73 -9.10 -7.46
CA VAL A 101 -12.27 -9.22 -7.38
C VAL A 101 -11.74 -10.04 -8.55
N ARG A 102 -12.41 -11.14 -8.91
CA ARG A 102 -12.01 -11.97 -10.04
C ARG A 102 -12.18 -11.24 -11.38
N ALA A 103 -13.31 -10.60 -11.62
CA ALA A 103 -13.57 -9.81 -12.82
C ALA A 103 -12.54 -8.67 -12.98
N ALA A 104 -12.22 -7.96 -11.89
CA ALA A 104 -11.19 -6.93 -11.90
C ALA A 104 -9.81 -7.49 -12.24
N GLY A 105 -9.46 -8.68 -11.74
CA GLY A 105 -8.21 -9.37 -12.09
C GLY A 105 -8.12 -9.73 -13.56
N LEU A 106 -9.21 -10.22 -14.14
CA LEU A 106 -9.33 -10.54 -15.57
C LEU A 106 -9.22 -9.27 -16.42
N LYS A 107 -9.94 -8.20 -16.05
CA LYS A 107 -9.85 -6.91 -16.71
C LYS A 107 -8.42 -6.36 -16.69
N ASN A 108 -7.74 -6.36 -15.54
CA ASN A 108 -6.37 -5.90 -15.42
C ASN A 108 -5.40 -6.69 -16.31
N TRP A 109 -5.60 -8.00 -16.45
CA TRP A 109 -4.84 -8.83 -17.37
C TRP A 109 -5.11 -8.43 -18.83
N ALA A 110 -6.37 -8.29 -19.23
CA ALA A 110 -6.75 -7.88 -20.58
C ALA A 110 -6.19 -6.50 -20.93
N ASP A 111 -6.34 -5.51 -20.03
CA ASP A 111 -5.80 -4.15 -20.19
C ASP A 111 -4.25 -4.17 -20.30
N SER A 112 -3.59 -5.05 -19.56
CA SER A 112 -2.13 -5.24 -19.64
C SER A 112 -1.69 -5.82 -20.99
N ARG A 113 -2.48 -6.74 -21.57
CA ARG A 113 -2.23 -7.32 -22.90
C ARG A 113 -2.40 -6.30 -24.02
N LYS A 114 -3.41 -5.43 -23.90
CA LYS A 114 -3.72 -4.34 -24.84
C LYS A 114 -2.79 -3.13 -24.71
N GLY A 115 -1.87 -3.11 -23.75
CA GLY A 115 -1.01 -1.95 -23.48
C GLY A 115 -1.72 -0.77 -22.81
N ALA A 116 -3.00 -0.91 -22.46
CA ALA A 116 -3.79 0.14 -21.79
C ALA A 116 -3.39 0.37 -20.31
N ARG A 117 -2.57 -0.50 -19.75
CA ARG A 117 -2.09 -0.41 -18.36
C ARG A 117 -0.60 -0.14 -18.30
N LYS A 118 -0.21 0.87 -17.51
CA LYS A 118 1.21 1.16 -17.19
C LYS A 118 1.79 0.09 -16.26
N GLY A 119 3.07 -0.23 -16.43
CA GLY A 119 3.83 -1.16 -15.60
C GLY A 119 4.10 -2.52 -16.26
N ALA A 120 4.60 -3.49 -15.48
CA ALA A 120 4.95 -4.81 -15.98
C ALA A 120 3.74 -5.58 -16.52
N LYS A 121 3.96 -6.40 -17.56
CA LYS A 121 2.91 -7.27 -18.13
C LYS A 121 2.38 -8.24 -17.06
N LEU A 122 1.06 -8.34 -16.94
CA LEU A 122 0.40 -9.26 -16.03
C LEU A 122 0.15 -10.60 -16.72
N GLY A 123 0.42 -11.68 -15.99
CA GLY A 123 -0.02 -13.02 -16.39
C GLY A 123 -1.52 -13.23 -16.18
N PHE A 124 -2.07 -14.26 -16.82
CA PHE A 124 -3.46 -14.67 -16.60
C PHE A 124 -3.70 -15.02 -15.11
N PRO A 125 -4.86 -14.68 -14.53
CA PRO A 125 -5.16 -14.96 -13.15
C PRO A 125 -5.01 -16.45 -12.80
N THR A 126 -4.38 -16.74 -11.65
CA THR A 126 -4.13 -18.11 -11.19
C THR A 126 -5.08 -18.53 -10.07
N TRP A 127 -5.11 -19.84 -9.79
CA TRP A 127 -5.87 -20.42 -8.68
C TRP A 127 -5.43 -19.82 -7.35
N ARG A 128 -6.39 -19.41 -6.53
CA ARG A 128 -6.13 -18.92 -5.18
C ARG A 128 -5.95 -20.08 -4.21
N LYS A 129 -4.72 -20.30 -3.77
CA LYS A 129 -4.37 -21.36 -2.80
C LYS A 129 -4.44 -20.82 -1.36
N ARG A 130 -4.64 -21.72 -0.38
CA ARG A 130 -4.68 -21.37 1.06
C ARG A 130 -3.42 -20.62 1.51
N ARG A 131 -2.26 -20.95 0.95
CA ARG A 131 -0.97 -20.27 1.24
C ARG A 131 -0.94 -18.79 0.84
N HIS A 132 -1.86 -18.32 0.01
CA HIS A 132 -1.95 -16.90 -0.41
C HIS A 132 -2.61 -16.01 0.64
N GLY A 133 -2.88 -16.56 1.84
CA GLY A 133 -3.45 -15.86 2.98
C GLY A 133 -4.97 -15.81 2.97
N SER A 134 -5.50 -15.55 4.16
CA SER A 134 -6.93 -15.44 4.43
C SER A 134 -7.37 -14.01 4.21
N ARG A 135 -8.29 -13.77 3.27
CA ARG A 135 -8.87 -12.46 3.01
C ARG A 135 -10.24 -12.59 2.34
N PHE A 136 -11.08 -11.62 2.60
CA PHE A 136 -12.37 -11.44 1.91
C PHE A 136 -12.79 -9.97 1.96
N ARG A 137 -13.83 -9.61 1.24
CA ARG A 137 -14.33 -8.24 1.15
C ARG A 137 -15.84 -8.19 1.37
N TYR A 138 -16.28 -7.02 1.81
CA TYR A 138 -17.67 -6.62 1.78
C TYR A 138 -17.82 -5.37 0.91
N ASP A 139 -18.98 -5.22 0.29
CA ASP A 139 -19.38 -3.99 -0.41
C ASP A 139 -19.69 -2.85 0.57
N ALA A 140 -20.05 -1.69 0.03
CA ALA A 140 -20.28 -0.47 0.79
C ALA A 140 -21.24 -0.67 1.99
N ASP A 141 -20.93 0.01 3.09
CA ASP A 141 -21.74 0.14 4.32
C ASP A 141 -22.10 -1.17 5.03
N ARG A 142 -21.51 -2.30 4.66
CA ARG A 142 -21.79 -3.58 5.28
C ARG A 142 -20.89 -3.86 6.49
N ALA A 143 -19.63 -3.46 6.44
CA ALA A 143 -18.78 -3.40 7.62
C ALA A 143 -18.80 -1.95 8.13
N ARG A 144 -19.25 -1.76 9.38
CA ARG A 144 -19.45 -0.42 9.96
C ARG A 144 -19.02 -0.37 11.41
N PRO A 145 -18.62 0.80 11.94
CA PRO A 145 -18.41 0.96 13.37
C PRO A 145 -19.63 0.50 14.18
N ALA A 146 -19.38 -0.13 15.32
CA ALA A 146 -20.39 -0.62 16.25
C ALA A 146 -20.01 -0.24 17.70
N GLY A 147 -19.84 1.05 17.92
CA GLY A 147 -19.34 1.62 19.17
C GLY A 147 -17.93 2.15 19.07
N VAL A 148 -17.35 2.54 20.20
CA VAL A 148 -16.04 3.20 20.30
C VAL A 148 -14.89 2.28 19.83
N ARG A 149 -14.97 1.00 20.16
CA ARG A 149 -13.92 0.00 19.88
C ARG A 149 -14.49 -1.29 19.34
N ALA A 150 -15.42 -1.21 18.40
CA ALA A 150 -15.95 -2.38 17.73
C ALA A 150 -16.33 -2.07 16.28
N VAL A 151 -16.31 -3.10 15.44
CA VAL A 151 -16.80 -3.07 14.07
C VAL A 151 -17.75 -4.22 13.84
N ALA A 152 -18.96 -3.94 13.31
CA ALA A 152 -19.92 -4.95 12.90
C ALA A 152 -19.54 -5.50 11.53
N LEU A 153 -19.42 -6.82 11.44
CA LEU A 153 -19.10 -7.55 10.22
C LEU A 153 -20.25 -8.53 9.90
N PRO A 154 -20.86 -8.49 8.70
CA PRO A 154 -21.94 -9.39 8.33
C PRO A 154 -21.56 -10.88 8.47
N GLY A 155 -22.37 -11.66 9.19
CA GLY A 155 -22.13 -13.07 9.44
C GLY A 155 -21.07 -13.40 10.49
N VAL A 156 -20.49 -12.37 11.14
CA VAL A 156 -19.51 -12.50 12.23
C VAL A 156 -19.97 -11.80 13.51
N GLY A 157 -20.76 -10.71 13.35
CA GLY A 157 -21.22 -9.88 14.46
C GLY A 157 -20.29 -8.70 14.75
N ALA A 158 -20.45 -8.09 15.92
CA ALA A 158 -19.60 -7.01 16.41
C ALA A 158 -18.29 -7.57 16.94
N VAL A 159 -17.18 -7.20 16.31
CA VAL A 159 -15.83 -7.62 16.68
C VAL A 159 -15.11 -6.45 17.32
N ALA A 160 -14.49 -6.66 18.48
CA ALA A 160 -13.69 -5.66 19.17
C ALA A 160 -12.46 -5.23 18.32
N THR A 161 -12.09 -3.96 18.43
CA THR A 161 -10.93 -3.39 17.75
C THR A 161 -9.86 -2.90 18.73
N GLY A 162 -8.61 -2.97 18.33
CA GLY A 162 -7.50 -2.43 19.13
C GLY A 162 -7.48 -0.89 19.16
N GLU A 163 -7.98 -0.27 18.10
CA GLU A 163 -8.02 1.18 17.91
C GLU A 163 -9.40 1.77 18.17
N ASP A 164 -9.43 3.05 18.49
CA ASP A 164 -10.65 3.83 18.66
C ASP A 164 -11.30 4.14 17.31
N MET A 165 -12.62 3.93 17.21
CA MET A 165 -13.45 4.14 16.03
C MET A 165 -14.24 5.46 16.08
N SER A 166 -14.20 6.21 17.19
CA SER A 166 -15.04 7.40 17.43
C SER A 166 -14.93 8.42 16.29
N TRP A 167 -13.70 8.72 15.87
CA TRP A 167 -13.46 9.64 14.76
C TRP A 167 -14.21 9.28 13.48
N LEU A 168 -14.26 7.98 13.14
CA LEU A 168 -14.97 7.50 11.95
C LEU A 168 -16.48 7.47 12.19
N THR A 169 -16.90 7.04 13.37
CA THR A 169 -18.32 6.96 13.77
C THR A 169 -18.98 8.32 13.69
N GLU A 170 -18.39 9.34 14.30
CA GLU A 170 -18.89 10.73 14.26
C GLU A 170 -19.08 11.20 12.83
N ARG A 171 -18.08 11.00 11.96
CA ARG A 171 -18.16 11.46 10.56
C ARG A 171 -19.18 10.72 9.71
N ILE A 172 -19.43 9.46 10.02
CA ILE A 172 -20.49 8.71 9.36
C ILE A 172 -21.86 9.23 9.82
N THR A 173 -22.03 9.46 11.12
CA THR A 173 -23.27 9.99 11.70
C THR A 173 -23.60 11.37 11.13
N ASP A 174 -22.60 12.25 11.01
CA ASP A 174 -22.76 13.59 10.46
C ASP A 174 -22.83 13.64 8.91
N GLY A 175 -22.84 12.49 8.24
CA GLY A 175 -22.82 12.42 6.77
C GLY A 175 -21.52 12.89 6.10
N ARG A 176 -20.47 13.19 6.89
CA ARG A 176 -19.17 13.63 6.41
C ARG A 176 -18.26 12.50 5.94
N ALA A 177 -18.61 11.25 6.25
CA ALA A 177 -17.90 10.08 5.73
C ALA A 177 -18.88 9.00 5.29
N ARG A 178 -18.46 8.20 4.30
CA ARG A 178 -19.14 6.96 3.92
C ARG A 178 -18.14 5.85 3.66
N ILE A 179 -18.51 4.62 3.98
CA ILE A 179 -17.69 3.45 3.69
C ILE A 179 -18.05 2.96 2.28
N ILE A 180 -17.07 2.89 1.39
CA ILE A 180 -17.27 2.45 0.00
C ILE A 180 -16.91 0.97 -0.21
N ALA A 181 -16.02 0.43 0.60
CA ALA A 181 -15.70 -0.99 0.62
C ALA A 181 -14.96 -1.35 1.90
N SER A 182 -14.95 -2.61 2.25
CA SER A 182 -14.09 -3.11 3.33
C SER A 182 -13.35 -4.38 2.93
N THR A 183 -12.13 -4.52 3.43
CA THR A 183 -11.32 -5.72 3.25
C THR A 183 -10.90 -6.25 4.60
N VAL A 184 -11.30 -7.48 4.89
CA VAL A 184 -10.86 -8.22 6.07
C VAL A 184 -9.76 -9.18 5.67
N ARG A 185 -8.65 -9.19 6.40
CA ARG A 185 -7.51 -10.07 6.11
C ARG A 185 -6.79 -10.52 7.37
N GLU A 186 -6.30 -11.73 7.32
CA GLU A 186 -5.35 -12.23 8.30
C GLU A 186 -3.91 -11.85 7.87
N GLN A 187 -3.17 -11.26 8.80
CA GLN A 187 -1.75 -10.96 8.63
C GLN A 187 -1.02 -11.29 9.92
N SER A 188 -0.01 -12.17 9.85
CA SER A 188 0.80 -12.57 11.01
C SER A 188 -0.04 -13.14 12.17
N ALA A 189 -1.03 -13.98 11.85
CA ALA A 189 -1.99 -14.56 12.78
C ALA A 189 -2.88 -13.53 13.53
N ARG A 190 -3.00 -12.33 13.01
CA ARG A 190 -3.90 -11.27 13.48
C ARG A 190 -4.86 -10.90 12.37
N TRP A 191 -6.08 -10.57 12.75
CA TRP A 191 -7.10 -10.13 11.82
C TRP A 191 -7.16 -8.60 11.77
N TRP A 192 -7.34 -8.07 10.58
CA TRP A 192 -7.41 -6.64 10.29
C TRP A 192 -8.60 -6.36 9.40
N VAL A 193 -9.28 -5.26 9.66
CA VAL A 193 -10.22 -4.69 8.71
C VAL A 193 -9.65 -3.38 8.18
N SER A 194 -9.70 -3.22 6.88
CA SER A 194 -9.41 -1.96 6.19
C SER A 194 -10.70 -1.45 5.59
N LEU A 195 -11.22 -0.37 6.13
CA LEU A 195 -12.39 0.35 5.63
C LEU A 195 -11.87 1.37 4.61
N GLN A 196 -12.32 1.24 3.38
CA GLN A 196 -12.12 2.27 2.37
C GLN A 196 -13.22 3.29 2.51
N ILE A 197 -12.87 4.49 2.89
CA ILE A 197 -13.82 5.56 3.18
C ILE A 197 -13.67 6.70 2.20
N GLU A 198 -14.76 7.37 1.93
CA GLU A 198 -14.81 8.66 1.29
C GLU A 198 -15.21 9.67 2.34
N VAL A 199 -14.35 10.64 2.64
CA VAL A 199 -14.48 11.53 3.79
C VAL A 199 -14.29 12.98 3.38
N ASP A 200 -15.14 13.83 3.90
CA ASP A 200 -14.94 15.26 3.93
C ASP A 200 -13.89 15.60 4.99
N ARG A 201 -12.83 16.25 4.58
CA ARG A 201 -11.73 16.68 5.46
C ARG A 201 -11.67 18.19 5.64
N SER A 202 -12.68 18.92 5.21
CA SER A 202 -12.68 20.38 5.26
C SER A 202 -12.38 20.93 6.66
N ASP A 203 -13.00 20.34 7.70
CA ASP A 203 -12.79 20.72 9.11
C ASP A 203 -11.36 20.39 9.60
N VAL A 204 -10.81 19.28 9.16
CA VAL A 204 -9.44 18.87 9.52
C VAL A 204 -8.42 19.69 8.75
N ASN A 205 -8.69 19.93 7.46
CA ASN A 205 -7.81 20.71 6.60
C ASN A 205 -7.80 22.19 7.04
N ALA A 206 -8.95 22.78 7.37
CA ALA A 206 -9.03 24.17 7.84
C ALA A 206 -8.15 24.43 9.10
N ARG A 207 -8.05 23.42 9.99
CA ARG A 207 -7.23 23.52 11.22
C ARG A 207 -5.77 23.09 11.01
N ARG A 208 -5.45 22.46 9.89
CA ARG A 208 -4.15 21.81 9.65
C ARG A 208 -3.54 22.19 8.32
N THR A 209 -4.16 23.09 7.56
CA THR A 209 -3.57 23.64 6.34
C THR A 209 -2.27 24.32 6.67
N VAL A 210 -1.25 24.07 5.90
CA VAL A 210 0.04 24.72 6.04
C VAL A 210 -0.12 26.23 5.85
N SER A 211 0.54 27.03 6.71
CA SER A 211 0.51 28.48 6.58
C SER A 211 1.05 28.91 5.20
N PRO A 212 0.46 29.95 4.58
CA PRO A 212 1.04 30.58 3.38
C PRO A 212 2.49 31.04 3.58
N ASP A 213 2.83 31.46 4.81
CA ASP A 213 4.16 31.93 5.19
C ASP A 213 5.09 30.80 5.65
N ALA A 214 4.63 29.56 5.62
CA ALA A 214 5.48 28.43 6.01
C ALA A 214 6.66 28.30 5.03
N PRO A 215 7.84 27.90 5.53
CA PRO A 215 9.02 27.77 4.70
C PRO A 215 8.84 26.71 3.61
N THR A 216 9.55 26.90 2.50
CA THR A 216 9.81 25.87 1.51
C THR A 216 11.06 25.08 1.90
N CYS A 217 11.20 23.85 1.40
CA CYS A 217 12.39 23.06 1.69
C CYS A 217 12.80 22.15 0.53
N GLY A 218 14.09 21.87 0.45
CA GLY A 218 14.65 20.76 -0.31
C GLY A 218 14.91 19.56 0.59
N VAL A 219 14.66 18.35 0.09
CA VAL A 219 14.80 17.10 0.82
C VAL A 219 15.62 16.10 0.02
N ASP A 220 16.83 15.83 0.46
CA ASP A 220 17.69 14.76 -0.07
C ASP A 220 17.51 13.48 0.76
N LEU A 221 17.30 12.33 0.09
CA LEU A 221 17.02 11.04 0.73
C LEU A 221 18.25 10.13 0.74
N GLY A 222 18.71 9.77 1.93
CA GLY A 222 19.91 8.95 2.13
C GLY A 222 19.70 7.68 2.95
N LEU A 223 20.68 6.79 2.92
CA LEU A 223 20.69 5.54 3.70
C LEU A 223 21.37 5.68 5.06
N LYS A 224 22.29 6.62 5.21
CA LYS A 224 22.99 6.89 6.48
C LYS A 224 22.12 7.82 7.34
N THR A 225 21.88 9.00 6.87
CA THR A 225 20.81 9.91 7.29
C THR A 225 19.62 9.66 6.39
N PHE A 226 18.41 9.56 6.94
CA PHE A 226 17.23 9.25 6.12
C PHE A 226 16.87 10.40 5.18
N ALA A 227 16.92 11.61 5.70
CA ALA A 227 16.71 12.82 4.91
C ALA A 227 17.52 13.98 5.46
N ALA A 228 18.18 14.72 4.57
CA ALA A 228 18.66 16.07 4.84
C ALA A 228 17.60 17.05 4.33
N VAL A 229 17.08 17.89 5.21
CA VAL A 229 16.06 18.90 4.90
C VAL A 229 16.69 20.28 5.05
N VAL A 230 16.65 21.07 4.01
CA VAL A 230 17.15 22.45 4.01
C VAL A 230 16.00 23.39 3.68
N ASN A 231 15.73 24.33 4.55
CA ASN A 231 14.69 25.34 4.36
C ASN A 231 15.22 26.57 3.58
N ASP A 232 14.30 27.41 3.11
CA ASP A 232 14.60 28.69 2.44
C ASP A 232 15.32 29.69 3.38
N ASP A 233 15.10 29.63 4.70
CA ASP A 233 15.87 30.33 5.72
C ASP A 233 17.28 29.75 5.97
N ARG A 234 17.71 28.78 5.17
CA ARG A 234 18.96 28.03 5.25
C ARG A 234 19.11 27.12 6.48
N THR A 235 18.10 27.00 7.31
CA THR A 235 18.14 26.04 8.44
C THR A 235 18.20 24.62 7.91
N VAL A 236 19.01 23.77 8.56
CA VAL A 236 19.26 22.38 8.17
C VAL A 236 18.72 21.45 9.25
N THR A 237 17.96 20.45 8.85
CA THR A 237 17.46 19.38 9.72
C THR A 237 17.83 18.02 9.16
N GLU A 238 18.56 17.23 9.92
CA GLU A 238 18.84 15.84 9.58
C GLU A 238 17.86 14.89 10.24
N ILE A 239 17.16 14.09 9.46
CA ILE A 239 16.19 13.09 9.94
C ILE A 239 16.87 11.71 9.91
N GLN A 240 17.00 11.09 11.08
CA GLN A 240 17.64 9.78 11.22
C GLN A 240 16.65 8.64 11.01
N ALA A 241 17.03 7.59 10.22
CA ALA A 241 16.20 6.42 10.04
C ALA A 241 16.25 5.49 11.25
N PRO A 242 15.11 4.86 11.62
CA PRO A 242 15.08 3.90 12.73
C PRO A 242 15.80 2.58 12.39
N LYS A 243 16.16 2.34 11.13
CA LYS A 243 16.82 1.13 10.61
C LYS A 243 16.20 -0.15 11.20
N ALA A 244 14.86 -0.22 11.14
CA ALA A 244 14.05 -1.20 11.87
C ALA A 244 14.39 -2.65 11.50
N LEU A 245 14.67 -2.93 10.24
CA LEU A 245 15.09 -4.26 9.78
C LEU A 245 16.48 -4.60 10.28
N LYS A 246 17.44 -3.66 10.22
CA LYS A 246 18.80 -3.84 10.73
C LYS A 246 18.77 -4.17 12.22
N ALA A 247 17.99 -3.42 13.01
CA ALA A 247 17.83 -3.65 14.46
C ALA A 247 17.18 -5.01 14.77
N ALA A 248 16.30 -5.51 13.91
CA ALA A 248 15.62 -6.79 14.09
C ALA A 248 16.39 -8.01 13.57
N GLN A 249 17.52 -7.85 12.88
CA GLN A 249 18.23 -8.96 12.19
C GLN A 249 18.56 -10.14 13.08
N ARG A 250 19.05 -9.93 14.30
CA ARG A 250 19.37 -11.02 15.24
C ARG A 250 18.12 -11.84 15.59
N LYS A 251 16.99 -11.14 15.87
CA LYS A 251 15.69 -11.77 16.17
C LYS A 251 15.14 -12.53 14.96
N LEU A 252 15.25 -11.95 13.76
CA LEU A 252 14.82 -12.61 12.51
C LEU A 252 15.64 -13.87 12.23
N ARG A 253 16.99 -13.83 12.36
CA ARG A 253 17.82 -15.02 12.18
C ARG A 253 17.45 -16.12 13.16
N ARG A 254 17.25 -15.80 14.45
CA ARG A 254 16.84 -16.75 15.48
C ARG A 254 15.48 -17.38 15.16
N ALA A 255 14.48 -16.56 14.78
CA ALA A 255 13.15 -17.04 14.43
C ALA A 255 13.16 -17.90 13.14
N ASN A 256 13.94 -17.53 12.13
CA ASN A 256 14.12 -18.33 10.91
C ASN A 256 14.77 -19.69 11.21
N ARG A 257 15.81 -19.75 12.04
CA ARG A 257 16.43 -21.03 12.46
C ARG A 257 15.43 -21.92 13.20
N ALA A 258 14.64 -21.35 14.11
CA ALA A 258 13.61 -22.10 14.84
C ALA A 258 12.54 -22.67 13.88
N LEU A 259 12.12 -21.89 12.87
CA LEU A 259 11.20 -22.36 11.85
C LEU A 259 11.82 -23.44 10.95
N ALA A 260 13.08 -23.30 10.55
CA ALA A 260 13.77 -24.27 9.71
C ALA A 260 13.93 -25.64 10.38
N ARG A 261 14.21 -25.66 11.70
CA ARG A 261 14.33 -26.87 12.50
C ARG A 261 13.01 -27.56 12.85
N SER A 262 11.88 -26.87 12.66
CA SER A 262 10.57 -27.39 13.02
C SER A 262 10.07 -28.39 11.99
N GLN A 263 9.57 -29.54 12.44
CA GLN A 263 8.97 -30.57 11.60
C GLN A 263 7.79 -30.01 10.77
N ARG A 264 7.71 -30.40 9.51
CA ARG A 264 6.59 -30.00 8.63
C ARG A 264 5.26 -30.48 9.23
N ASN A 265 4.25 -29.66 9.11
CA ASN A 265 2.88 -29.89 9.60
C ASN A 265 2.73 -30.03 11.14
N SER A 266 3.77 -29.80 11.93
CA SER A 266 3.68 -29.81 13.40
C SER A 266 3.11 -28.50 13.96
N ASN A 267 2.50 -28.57 15.16
CA ASN A 267 2.06 -27.39 15.91
C ASN A 267 3.25 -26.47 16.27
N ASN A 268 4.42 -27.04 16.53
CA ASN A 268 5.62 -26.24 16.81
C ASN A 268 6.05 -25.43 15.60
N ARG A 269 5.88 -25.96 14.37
CA ARG A 269 6.12 -25.19 13.15
C ARG A 269 5.13 -24.04 12.98
N VAL A 270 3.85 -24.24 13.32
CA VAL A 270 2.84 -23.16 13.31
C VAL A 270 3.24 -22.07 14.30
N LYS A 271 3.62 -22.41 15.53
CA LYS A 271 4.10 -21.46 16.56
C LYS A 271 5.35 -20.71 16.09
N ALA A 272 6.33 -21.40 15.51
CA ALA A 272 7.56 -20.79 15.00
C ALA A 272 7.29 -19.83 13.84
N ARG A 273 6.40 -20.20 12.91
CA ARG A 273 5.96 -19.34 11.81
C ARG A 273 5.26 -18.07 12.32
N THR A 274 4.40 -18.19 13.30
CA THR A 274 3.72 -17.07 13.94
C THR A 274 4.71 -16.13 14.61
N ARG A 275 5.70 -16.65 15.34
CA ARG A 275 6.76 -15.82 15.96
C ARG A 275 7.56 -15.06 14.92
N LEU A 276 7.98 -15.72 13.82
CA LEU A 276 8.68 -15.08 12.72
C LEU A 276 7.84 -13.97 12.08
N ALA A 277 6.56 -14.26 11.81
CA ALA A 277 5.62 -13.31 11.24
C ALA A 277 5.41 -12.08 12.14
N HIS A 278 5.37 -12.26 13.46
CA HIS A 278 5.29 -11.14 14.42
C HIS A 278 6.55 -10.26 14.41
N VAL A 279 7.75 -10.83 14.23
CA VAL A 279 8.98 -10.03 14.12
C VAL A 279 8.94 -9.18 12.86
N HIS A 280 8.53 -9.76 11.72
CA HIS A 280 8.34 -9.00 10.48
C HIS A 280 7.29 -7.89 10.61
N LEU A 281 6.18 -8.17 11.29
CA LEU A 281 5.11 -7.20 11.52
C LEU A 281 5.61 -6.00 12.33
N LYS A 282 6.38 -6.25 13.41
CA LYS A 282 6.99 -5.18 14.23
C LYS A 282 7.94 -4.30 13.41
N VAL A 283 8.74 -4.90 12.52
CA VAL A 283 9.63 -4.14 11.61
C VAL A 283 8.79 -3.27 10.67
N ALA A 284 7.76 -3.85 10.06
CA ALA A 284 6.87 -3.12 9.16
C ALA A 284 6.15 -1.95 9.85
N HIS A 285 5.65 -2.15 11.09
CA HIS A 285 4.98 -1.12 11.86
C HIS A 285 5.93 0.02 12.24
N ARG A 286 7.14 -0.28 12.73
CA ARG A 286 8.13 0.76 13.07
C ARG A 286 8.49 1.61 11.86
N ARG A 287 8.68 1.00 10.69
CA ARG A 287 8.95 1.73 9.45
C ARG A 287 7.75 2.58 9.05
N ALA A 288 6.55 2.01 9.07
CA ALA A 288 5.33 2.74 8.73
C ALA A 288 5.09 3.94 9.65
N ASP A 289 5.22 3.77 10.97
CA ASP A 289 5.08 4.84 11.96
C ASP A 289 6.07 5.98 11.71
N PHE A 290 7.34 5.64 11.50
CA PHE A 290 8.38 6.62 11.17
C PHE A 290 8.04 7.40 9.89
N LEU A 291 7.71 6.70 8.81
CA LEU A 291 7.37 7.34 7.53
C LEU A 291 6.12 8.21 7.66
N HIS A 292 5.09 7.73 8.37
CA HIS A 292 3.88 8.52 8.61
C HIS A 292 4.14 9.78 9.41
N LYS A 293 4.96 9.72 10.47
CA LYS A 293 5.32 10.88 11.28
C LYS A 293 6.13 11.89 10.47
N THR A 294 7.16 11.44 9.77
CA THR A 294 8.04 12.29 8.97
C THR A 294 7.28 12.98 7.84
N THR A 295 6.51 12.24 7.04
CA THR A 295 5.75 12.82 5.93
C THR A 295 4.62 13.74 6.41
N THR A 296 4.01 13.46 7.57
CA THR A 296 3.01 14.37 8.18
C THR A 296 3.65 15.65 8.66
N MET A 297 4.81 15.55 9.30
CA MET A 297 5.55 16.73 9.77
C MET A 297 5.89 17.64 8.59
N LEU A 298 6.52 17.10 7.54
CA LEU A 298 6.86 17.88 6.35
C LEU A 298 5.63 18.51 5.70
N ALA A 299 4.59 17.73 5.41
CA ALA A 299 3.39 18.22 4.74
C ALA A 299 2.58 19.25 5.55
N ARG A 300 2.77 19.32 6.88
CA ARG A 300 2.10 20.29 7.76
C ARG A 300 2.90 21.54 8.02
N THR A 301 4.22 21.47 7.87
CA THR A 301 5.13 22.57 8.26
C THR A 301 5.80 23.24 7.07
N LYS A 302 5.66 22.66 5.85
CA LYS A 302 6.31 23.18 4.65
C LYS A 302 5.28 23.50 3.58
N ARG A 303 5.35 24.72 3.02
CA ARG A 303 4.49 25.16 1.92
C ARG A 303 4.86 24.47 0.60
N GLY A 304 6.16 24.34 0.34
CA GLY A 304 6.72 23.65 -0.82
C GLY A 304 7.82 22.68 -0.41
N ILE A 305 7.86 21.51 -1.04
CA ILE A 305 8.80 20.43 -0.72
C ILE A 305 9.42 19.93 -2.03
N ALA A 306 10.69 20.25 -2.25
CA ALA A 306 11.46 19.74 -3.38
C ALA A 306 12.09 18.39 -3.03
N VAL A 307 11.91 17.38 -3.87
CA VAL A 307 12.45 16.03 -3.69
C VAL A 307 13.13 15.52 -4.95
N GLU A 308 13.98 14.51 -4.83
CA GLU A 308 14.52 13.78 -5.98
C GLU A 308 13.49 12.82 -6.61
N ASN A 309 13.51 12.69 -7.93
CA ASN A 309 12.76 11.68 -8.67
C ASN A 309 13.51 10.34 -8.67
N LEU A 310 13.51 9.65 -7.52
CA LEU A 310 14.26 8.42 -7.33
C LEU A 310 13.68 7.23 -8.10
N ASN A 311 14.50 6.55 -8.90
CA ASN A 311 14.16 5.24 -9.46
C ASN A 311 14.34 4.13 -8.41
N VAL A 312 13.45 4.09 -7.41
CA VAL A 312 13.53 3.13 -6.30
C VAL A 312 13.52 1.69 -6.79
N ALA A 313 12.75 1.38 -7.85
CA ALA A 313 12.71 0.03 -8.43
C ALA A 313 14.07 -0.38 -9.03
N GLY A 314 14.76 0.54 -9.69
CA GLY A 314 16.13 0.33 -10.19
C GLY A 314 17.13 0.17 -9.04
N MET A 315 17.03 1.01 -8.01
CA MET A 315 17.90 0.93 -6.83
C MET A 315 17.78 -0.42 -6.10
N LEU A 316 16.59 -1.01 -6.05
CA LEU A 316 16.35 -2.32 -5.43
C LEU A 316 17.00 -3.49 -6.19
N ARG A 317 17.43 -3.31 -7.45
CA ARG A 317 18.20 -4.31 -8.21
C ARG A 317 19.66 -4.42 -7.73
N ASN A 318 20.19 -3.39 -7.08
CA ASN A 318 21.52 -3.42 -6.49
C ASN A 318 21.55 -4.34 -5.26
N ARG A 319 22.08 -5.55 -5.39
CA ARG A 319 22.11 -6.59 -4.35
C ARG A 319 22.79 -6.13 -3.05
N ARG A 320 23.78 -5.22 -3.12
CA ARG A 320 24.49 -4.69 -1.94
C ARG A 320 23.63 -3.73 -1.13
N LEU A 321 22.81 -2.90 -1.78
CA LEU A 321 22.03 -1.84 -1.17
C LEU A 321 20.54 -2.18 -1.01
N ALA A 322 20.01 -3.15 -1.74
CA ALA A 322 18.57 -3.49 -1.79
C ALA A 322 17.92 -3.63 -0.41
N ARG A 323 18.61 -4.26 0.54
CA ARG A 323 18.12 -4.42 1.91
C ARG A 323 17.96 -3.07 2.62
N SER A 324 18.96 -2.20 2.52
CA SER A 324 18.96 -0.88 3.17
C SER A 324 17.91 0.03 2.52
N ILE A 325 17.80 0.02 1.19
CA ILE A 325 16.79 0.75 0.43
C ILE A 325 15.38 0.28 0.80
N SER A 326 15.17 -1.04 0.88
CA SER A 326 13.90 -1.62 1.32
C SER A 326 13.56 -1.26 2.78
N ASP A 327 14.58 -1.18 3.67
CA ASP A 327 14.38 -0.79 5.06
C ASP A 327 14.06 0.71 5.19
N ALA A 328 14.68 1.56 4.40
CA ALA A 328 14.41 2.99 4.34
C ALA A 328 12.99 3.29 3.84
N GLY A 329 12.52 2.59 2.78
CA GLY A 329 11.16 2.72 2.27
C GLY A 329 10.91 4.00 1.48
N PHE A 330 11.89 4.46 0.70
CA PHE A 330 11.82 5.71 -0.09
C PHE A 330 10.58 5.83 -0.96
N GLY A 331 10.20 4.77 -1.68
CA GLY A 331 8.98 4.81 -2.52
C GLY A 331 7.70 5.03 -1.72
N GLU A 332 7.61 4.47 -0.53
CA GLU A 332 6.47 4.69 0.38
C GLU A 332 6.51 6.10 0.99
N PHE A 333 7.69 6.62 1.29
CA PHE A 333 7.88 8.00 1.74
C PHE A 333 7.34 8.99 0.69
N LEU A 334 7.80 8.90 -0.56
CA LEU A 334 7.37 9.78 -1.65
C LEU A 334 5.86 9.68 -1.88
N ARG A 335 5.32 8.45 -1.94
CA ARG A 335 3.87 8.23 -2.07
C ARG A 335 3.07 8.86 -0.94
N GLN A 336 3.56 8.74 0.32
CA GLN A 336 2.89 9.34 1.47
C GLN A 336 2.99 10.86 1.46
N LEU A 337 4.12 11.41 1.07
CA LEU A 337 4.34 12.84 1.00
C LEU A 337 3.38 13.48 0.00
N GLU A 338 3.25 12.89 -1.19
CA GLU A 338 2.38 13.38 -2.27
C GLU A 338 0.92 13.50 -1.83
N TYR A 339 0.28 12.41 -1.32
CA TYR A 339 -1.12 12.51 -0.93
C TYR A 339 -1.35 13.35 0.33
N LYS A 340 -0.38 13.40 1.25
CA LYS A 340 -0.49 14.25 2.45
C LYS A 340 -0.31 15.72 2.12
N ALA A 341 0.58 16.05 1.20
CA ALA A 341 0.69 17.41 0.69
C ALA A 341 -0.66 17.91 0.18
N GLY A 342 -1.35 17.12 -0.63
CA GLY A 342 -2.72 17.44 -1.06
C GLY A 342 -3.72 17.56 0.10
N TRP A 343 -3.53 16.84 1.22
CA TRP A 343 -4.40 16.95 2.40
C TRP A 343 -4.18 18.22 3.22
N TYR A 344 -2.95 18.72 3.24
CA TYR A 344 -2.55 19.84 4.10
C TYR A 344 -2.28 21.15 3.33
N GLY A 345 -2.50 21.14 2.00
CA GLY A 345 -2.29 22.33 1.17
C GLY A 345 -0.82 22.63 0.85
N SER A 346 0.07 21.69 1.12
CA SER A 346 1.47 21.74 0.70
C SER A 346 1.61 21.34 -0.77
N LYS A 347 2.70 21.75 -1.42
CA LYS A 347 3.05 21.33 -2.78
C LYS A 347 4.33 20.49 -2.77
N VAL A 348 4.34 19.37 -3.52
CA VAL A 348 5.54 18.56 -3.73
C VAL A 348 6.01 18.77 -5.15
N TRP A 349 7.26 19.11 -5.31
CA TRP A 349 7.95 19.22 -6.58
C TRP A 349 9.04 18.14 -6.67
N ALA A 350 9.12 17.41 -7.77
CA ALA A 350 10.14 16.40 -8.01
C ALA A 350 11.10 16.89 -9.10
N ALA A 351 12.37 16.99 -8.74
CA ALA A 351 13.41 17.37 -9.70
C ALA A 351 13.48 16.40 -10.86
N ASP A 352 14.03 16.84 -11.99
CA ASP A 352 14.35 15.93 -13.08
C ASP A 352 15.23 14.78 -12.58
N ARG A 353 15.03 13.60 -13.15
CA ARG A 353 15.73 12.38 -12.72
C ARG A 353 17.24 12.48 -12.85
N TRP A 354 17.72 13.23 -13.81
CA TRP A 354 19.12 13.35 -14.13
C TRP A 354 19.76 14.62 -13.56
N TYR A 355 18.97 15.40 -12.82
CA TYR A 355 19.49 16.61 -12.16
C TYR A 355 20.61 16.23 -11.16
N PRO A 356 21.84 16.74 -11.36
CA PRO A 356 23.00 16.33 -10.58
C PRO A 356 23.06 17.04 -9.21
N SER A 357 21.99 16.96 -8.43
CA SER A 357 21.80 17.68 -7.15
C SER A 357 23.00 17.58 -6.21
N SER A 358 23.56 16.38 -6.04
CA SER A 358 24.68 16.14 -5.13
C SER A 358 26.04 16.59 -5.68
N LYS A 359 26.19 16.69 -7.00
CA LYS A 359 27.46 17.06 -7.68
C LYS A 359 27.57 18.54 -7.98
N THR A 360 26.47 19.25 -8.08
CA THR A 360 26.45 20.70 -8.35
C THR A 360 26.78 21.47 -7.07
N CYS A 361 27.66 22.42 -7.15
CA CYS A 361 27.96 23.34 -6.04
C CYS A 361 26.78 24.29 -5.81
N SER A 362 26.19 24.28 -4.63
CA SER A 362 25.06 25.17 -4.30
C SER A 362 25.42 26.65 -4.19
N SER A 363 26.72 26.99 -4.23
CA SER A 363 27.21 28.36 -4.16
C SER A 363 27.52 28.96 -5.55
N CYS A 364 28.18 28.22 -6.44
CA CYS A 364 28.64 28.75 -7.73
C CYS A 364 28.09 27.99 -8.96
N GLY A 365 27.33 26.91 -8.77
CA GLY A 365 26.75 26.13 -9.85
C GLY A 365 27.73 25.15 -10.55
N ALA A 366 29.02 25.16 -10.26
CA ALA A 366 30.00 24.28 -10.87
C ALA A 366 29.73 22.81 -10.53
N ILE A 367 29.91 21.90 -11.51
CA ILE A 367 29.63 20.46 -11.32
C ILE A 367 30.96 19.75 -11.01
N ASN A 368 31.02 19.09 -9.86
CA ASN A 368 32.11 18.19 -9.47
C ASN A 368 31.91 16.80 -10.09
N VAL A 369 32.52 16.56 -11.23
CA VAL A 369 32.41 15.26 -11.95
C VAL A 369 33.09 14.11 -11.20
N GLY A 370 34.14 14.41 -10.41
CA GLY A 370 34.91 13.42 -9.65
C GLY A 370 34.23 12.91 -8.38
N LEU A 371 33.13 13.54 -7.95
CA LEU A 371 32.44 13.17 -6.71
C LEU A 371 31.84 11.76 -6.80
N THR A 372 32.23 10.88 -5.87
CA THR A 372 31.75 9.50 -5.79
C THR A 372 30.64 9.33 -4.75
N LEU A 373 29.97 8.16 -4.76
CA LEU A 373 28.96 7.82 -3.75
C LEU A 373 29.54 7.65 -2.34
N GLY A 374 30.84 7.44 -2.21
CA GLY A 374 31.55 7.32 -0.93
C GLY A 374 31.78 8.67 -0.25
N ASP A 375 31.94 9.73 -1.03
CA ASP A 375 32.29 11.05 -0.53
C ASP A 375 31.11 11.68 0.21
N ARG A 376 31.35 12.14 1.43
CA ARG A 376 30.33 12.78 2.29
C ARG A 376 30.50 14.28 2.37
N SER A 377 31.75 14.75 2.23
CA SER A 377 32.10 16.17 2.17
C SER A 377 33.08 16.40 1.01
N TRP A 378 33.04 17.57 0.44
CA TRP A 378 33.92 17.96 -0.63
C TRP A 378 34.09 19.48 -0.69
N VAL A 379 35.18 19.94 -1.27
CA VAL A 379 35.47 21.35 -1.45
C VAL A 379 35.35 21.69 -2.95
N CYS A 380 34.59 22.73 -3.26
CA CYS A 380 34.45 23.22 -4.60
C CYS A 380 35.66 24.09 -4.99
N LEU A 381 35.92 24.23 -6.29
CA LEU A 381 36.94 25.16 -6.80
C LEU A 381 36.71 26.63 -6.40
N CYS A 382 35.47 26.99 -6.08
CA CYS A 382 35.13 28.31 -5.50
C CYS A 382 35.49 28.44 -4.01
N GLY A 383 36.13 27.45 -3.39
CA GLY A 383 36.52 27.44 -1.98
C GLY A 383 35.42 26.99 -1.00
N THR A 384 34.19 26.83 -1.46
CA THR A 384 33.08 26.42 -0.58
C THR A 384 33.18 24.95 -0.20
N GLN A 385 33.13 24.67 1.12
CA GLN A 385 33.04 23.32 1.65
C GLN A 385 31.58 22.86 1.72
N HIS A 386 31.29 21.67 1.24
CA HIS A 386 29.97 21.09 1.20
C HIS A 386 29.88 19.78 1.98
N GLN A 387 28.83 19.62 2.77
CA GLN A 387 28.31 18.32 3.16
C GLN A 387 27.36 17.87 2.03
N ARG A 388 27.63 16.72 1.43
CA ARG A 388 27.00 16.27 0.19
C ARG A 388 25.48 16.26 0.23
N ASP A 389 24.90 15.66 1.27
CA ASP A 389 23.44 15.48 1.39
C ASP A 389 22.75 16.86 1.63
N VAL A 390 23.39 17.76 2.39
CA VAL A 390 22.92 19.14 2.61
C VAL A 390 23.04 19.97 1.33
N ASN A 391 24.15 19.81 0.59
CA ASN A 391 24.34 20.49 -0.70
C ASN A 391 23.27 20.05 -1.72
N ALA A 392 22.98 18.74 -1.80
CA ALA A 392 21.91 18.21 -2.64
C ALA A 392 20.53 18.80 -2.29
N ALA A 393 20.20 18.87 -1.03
CA ALA A 393 18.94 19.47 -0.57
C ALA A 393 18.83 20.96 -0.92
N ARG A 394 19.94 21.73 -0.83
CA ARG A 394 19.99 23.14 -1.28
C ARG A 394 19.73 23.28 -2.77
N ASN A 395 20.36 22.45 -3.57
CA ASN A 395 20.18 22.45 -5.02
C ASN A 395 18.76 22.08 -5.44
N LEU A 396 18.13 21.11 -4.77
CA LEU A 396 16.72 20.74 -5.00
C LEU A 396 15.79 21.92 -4.68
N LEU A 397 16.04 22.64 -3.58
CA LEU A 397 15.24 23.80 -3.21
C LEU A 397 15.41 24.92 -4.25
N ALA A 398 16.64 25.22 -4.68
CA ALA A 398 16.93 26.25 -5.68
C ALA A 398 16.28 25.93 -7.03
N ALA A 399 16.33 24.67 -7.49
CA ALA A 399 15.71 24.24 -8.73
C ALA A 399 14.17 24.41 -8.71
N MET A 400 13.52 24.09 -7.60
CA MET A 400 12.08 24.32 -7.42
C MET A 400 11.74 25.82 -7.52
N THR A 401 12.55 26.67 -6.90
CA THR A 401 12.31 28.12 -6.88
C THR A 401 12.44 28.72 -8.28
N LEU A 402 13.41 28.29 -9.08
CA LEU A 402 13.61 28.74 -10.45
C LEU A 402 12.44 28.35 -11.36
N GLU A 403 11.93 27.13 -11.30
CA GLU A 403 10.76 26.73 -12.11
C GLU A 403 9.49 27.53 -11.75
N HIS A 404 9.29 27.85 -10.47
CA HIS A 404 8.12 28.65 -10.05
C HIS A 404 8.24 30.14 -10.41
N ALA A 405 9.45 30.65 -10.66
CA ALA A 405 9.67 32.00 -11.13
C ALA A 405 9.48 32.13 -12.64
N SER A 406 9.47 31.01 -13.38
CA SER A 406 9.36 30.95 -14.84
C SER A 406 7.93 30.62 -15.32
N THR A 407 7.01 30.35 -14.39
CA THR A 407 5.57 30.09 -14.62
C THR A 407 4.72 31.23 -14.07
#